data_7edb666ebdf9c6ceb02f8ba572d45323
#
_entry.id   7edb666ebdf9c6ceb02f8ba572d45323
#
_cell.length_a   1.000
_cell.length_b   1.000
_cell.length_c   1.000
_cell.angle_alpha   90.00
_cell.angle_beta   90.00
_cell.angle_gamma   90.00
#
_symmetry.space_group_name_H-M   'P 1'
#
loop_
_entity.id
_entity.type
_entity.pdbx_description
1 polymer ?
#
loop_
_entity_poly.entity_id
_entity_poly.type
_entity_poly.pdbx_seq_one_letter_code
_entity_poly.pdbx_strand_id
1 'polypeptide(L)'
;MRRIARAALVVVLAVAGAMHFTWGRRGFRLAVPDAVPRATGLSKDQVVLWSGAVEIGLAAALTGAAARARVGGSASALRRVGTIVAVFFVAVFPGNIHHWRSGRSVPGLDTDAKRFARLFLQPVLVAWALWSTREPARR
;
A
#
# COMPACT_ATOMS: atom_id res chain seq x y z
N MET A 1 3.67 21.07 -3.87
CA MET A 1 3.91 19.71 -4.41
C MET A 1 3.64 18.59 -3.38
N ARG A 2 4.30 18.53 -2.21
CA ARG A 2 4.11 17.41 -1.23
C ARG A 2 2.68 17.20 -0.76
N ARG A 3 1.87 18.26 -0.60
CA ARG A 3 0.45 18.15 -0.20
C ARG A 3 -0.38 17.42 -1.26
N ILE A 4 -0.18 17.75 -2.53
CA ILE A 4 -0.86 17.09 -3.66
C ILE A 4 -0.43 15.63 -3.74
N ALA A 5 0.88 15.36 -3.68
CA ALA A 5 1.42 14.00 -3.71
C ALA A 5 0.87 13.13 -2.57
N ARG A 6 0.70 13.70 -1.39
CA ARG A 6 0.10 13.02 -0.23
C ARG A 6 -1.39 12.74 -0.43
N ALA A 7 -2.13 13.72 -0.95
CA ALA A 7 -3.54 13.52 -1.28
C ALA A 7 -3.71 12.40 -2.34
N ALA A 8 -2.87 12.39 -3.35
CA ALA A 8 -2.85 11.31 -4.34
C ALA A 8 -2.51 9.94 -3.72
N LEU A 9 -1.55 9.89 -2.78
CA LEU A 9 -1.23 8.66 -2.05
C LEU A 9 -2.42 8.16 -1.20
N VAL A 10 -3.16 9.06 -0.56
CA VAL A 10 -4.41 8.71 0.17
C VAL A 10 -5.42 8.08 -0.77
N VAL A 11 -5.62 8.66 -1.96
CA VAL A 11 -6.53 8.12 -2.97
C VAL A 11 -6.08 6.73 -3.43
N VAL A 12 -4.79 6.56 -3.70
CA VAL A 12 -4.22 5.26 -4.10
C VAL A 12 -4.49 4.19 -3.03
N LEU A 13 -4.20 4.48 -1.76
CA LEU A 13 -4.46 3.55 -0.65
C LEU A 13 -5.95 3.25 -0.49
N ALA A 14 -6.81 4.27 -0.56
CA ALA A 14 -8.25 4.08 -0.40
C ALA A 14 -8.85 3.24 -1.54
N VAL A 15 -8.46 3.52 -2.78
CA VAL A 15 -8.93 2.78 -3.97
C VAL A 15 -8.39 1.34 -3.93
N ALA A 16 -7.09 1.15 -3.68
CA ALA A 16 -6.51 -0.18 -3.58
C ALA A 16 -7.17 -0.99 -2.47
N GLY A 17 -7.34 -0.40 -1.28
CA GLY A 17 -8.04 -1.03 -0.16
C GLY A 17 -9.48 -1.43 -0.51
N ALA A 18 -10.25 -0.55 -1.16
CA ALA A 18 -11.60 -0.86 -1.61
C ALA A 18 -11.65 -2.01 -2.64
N MET A 19 -10.65 -2.08 -3.53
CA MET A 19 -10.54 -3.18 -4.51
C MET A 19 -10.36 -4.55 -3.85
N HIS A 20 -9.81 -4.62 -2.63
CA HIS A 20 -9.69 -5.86 -1.87
C HIS A 20 -11.04 -6.45 -1.47
N PHE A 21 -12.08 -5.63 -1.35
CA PHE A 21 -13.45 -6.04 -1.01
C PHE A 21 -14.34 -6.26 -2.24
N THR A 22 -13.88 -5.84 -3.42
CA THR A 22 -14.69 -5.80 -4.65
C THR A 22 -14.03 -6.64 -5.77
N TRP A 23 -14.00 -6.11 -6.98
CA TRP A 23 -13.55 -6.83 -8.19
C TRP A 23 -12.08 -7.27 -8.16
N GLY A 24 -11.22 -6.57 -7.41
CA GLY A 24 -9.79 -6.92 -7.29
C GLY A 24 -9.52 -8.14 -6.42
N ARG A 25 -10.47 -8.53 -5.56
CA ARG A 25 -10.30 -9.57 -4.53
C ARG A 25 -9.74 -10.89 -5.08
N ARG A 26 -10.26 -11.36 -6.23
CA ARG A 26 -9.76 -12.59 -6.86
C ARG A 26 -8.29 -12.48 -7.29
N GLY A 27 -7.93 -11.34 -7.88
CA GLY A 27 -6.55 -11.07 -8.31
C GLY A 27 -5.58 -11.00 -7.13
N PHE A 28 -5.96 -10.30 -6.06
CA PHE A 28 -5.12 -10.18 -4.86
C PHE A 28 -4.87 -11.52 -4.17
N ARG A 29 -5.84 -12.46 -4.16
CA ARG A 29 -5.63 -13.82 -3.62
C ARG A 29 -4.51 -14.57 -4.34
N LEU A 30 -4.31 -14.33 -5.63
CA LEU A 30 -3.23 -14.95 -6.40
C LEU A 30 -1.85 -14.43 -5.99
N ALA A 31 -1.79 -13.24 -5.41
CA ALA A 31 -0.57 -12.64 -4.89
C ALA A 31 -0.22 -13.11 -3.47
N VAL A 32 -1.13 -13.76 -2.73
CA VAL A 32 -0.84 -14.25 -1.38
C VAL A 32 0.02 -15.51 -1.45
N PRO A 33 1.29 -15.48 -0.95
CA PRO A 33 2.16 -16.66 -0.89
C PRO A 33 1.56 -17.75 0.01
N ASP A 34 1.75 -19.02 -0.34
CA ASP A 34 1.23 -20.15 0.46
C ASP A 34 1.84 -20.23 1.88
N ALA A 35 2.99 -19.62 2.08
CA ALA A 35 3.62 -19.53 3.40
C ALA A 35 2.79 -18.68 4.38
N VAL A 36 2.05 -17.67 3.90
CA VAL A 36 1.27 -16.76 4.76
C VAL A 36 0.12 -17.49 5.46
N PRO A 37 -0.78 -18.20 4.77
CA PRO A 37 -1.78 -19.04 5.41
C PRO A 37 -1.21 -20.05 6.39
N ARG A 38 -0.10 -20.70 6.03
CA ARG A 38 0.56 -21.69 6.91
C ARG A 38 1.09 -21.08 8.19
N ALA A 39 1.63 -19.87 8.12
CA ALA A 39 2.20 -19.18 9.28
C ALA A 39 1.14 -18.51 10.17
N THR A 40 0.03 -18.05 9.58
CA THR A 40 -0.98 -17.23 10.28
C THR A 40 -2.25 -17.98 10.63
N GLY A 41 -2.52 -19.14 10.01
CA GLY A 41 -3.81 -19.84 10.10
C GLY A 41 -4.96 -19.17 9.34
N LEU A 42 -4.71 -18.02 8.71
CA LEU A 42 -5.71 -17.29 7.92
C LEU A 42 -5.82 -17.89 6.51
N SER A 43 -7.03 -17.90 5.95
CA SER A 43 -7.19 -18.19 4.53
C SER A 43 -6.60 -17.06 3.66
N LYS A 44 -6.22 -17.37 2.41
CA LYS A 44 -5.77 -16.32 1.46
C LYS A 44 -6.78 -15.20 1.30
N ASP A 45 -8.05 -15.52 1.37
CA ASP A 45 -9.14 -14.57 1.28
C ASP A 45 -9.19 -13.63 2.48
N GLN A 46 -9.03 -14.16 3.70
CA GLN A 46 -8.94 -13.35 4.91
C GLN A 46 -7.70 -12.44 4.88
N VAL A 47 -6.56 -12.93 4.42
CA VAL A 47 -5.34 -12.11 4.26
C VAL A 47 -5.61 -10.91 3.32
N VAL A 48 -6.31 -11.14 2.20
CA VAL A 48 -6.69 -10.07 1.27
C VAL A 48 -7.61 -9.06 1.93
N LEU A 49 -8.64 -9.51 2.65
CA LEU A 49 -9.58 -8.61 3.33
C LEU A 49 -8.89 -7.78 4.43
N TRP A 50 -8.02 -8.40 5.23
CA TRP A 50 -7.23 -7.68 6.24
C TRP A 50 -6.28 -6.66 5.61
N SER A 51 -5.62 -7.02 4.51
CA SER A 51 -4.76 -6.08 3.76
C SER A 51 -5.56 -4.86 3.29
N GLY A 52 -6.74 -5.07 2.72
CA GLY A 52 -7.62 -3.98 2.31
C GLY A 52 -8.07 -3.09 3.47
N ALA A 53 -8.43 -3.69 4.62
CA ALA A 53 -8.79 -2.93 5.82
C ALA A 53 -7.63 -2.08 6.33
N VAL A 54 -6.41 -2.63 6.33
CA VAL A 54 -5.19 -1.89 6.71
C VAL A 54 -4.95 -0.73 5.75
N GLU A 55 -5.08 -0.92 4.43
CA GLU A 55 -4.90 0.15 3.43
C GLU A 55 -5.88 1.31 3.65
N ILE A 56 -7.16 1.01 3.89
CA ILE A 56 -8.18 2.02 4.19
C ILE A 56 -7.85 2.74 5.51
N GLY A 57 -7.44 1.99 6.54
CA GLY A 57 -7.01 2.54 7.82
C GLY A 57 -5.80 3.47 7.68
N LEU A 58 -4.82 3.11 6.85
CA LEU A 58 -3.65 3.93 6.56
C LEU A 58 -4.02 5.20 5.77
N ALA A 59 -4.96 5.11 4.82
CA ALA A 59 -5.49 6.29 4.12
C ALA A 59 -6.16 7.26 5.09
N ALA A 60 -6.98 6.76 6.01
CA ALA A 60 -7.65 7.56 7.04
C ALA A 60 -6.63 8.19 8.02
N ALA A 61 -5.66 7.40 8.49
CA ALA A 61 -4.60 7.87 9.40
C ALA A 61 -3.75 8.97 8.74
N LEU A 62 -3.39 8.80 7.46
CA LEU A 62 -2.62 9.77 6.70
C LEU A 62 -3.40 11.08 6.50
N THR A 63 -4.70 10.98 6.24
CA THR A 63 -5.61 12.14 6.12
C THR A 63 -5.69 12.89 7.45
N GLY A 64 -5.93 12.18 8.55
CA GLY A 64 -6.05 12.78 9.88
C GLY A 64 -4.73 13.41 10.35
N ALA A 65 -3.60 12.76 10.13
CA ALA A 65 -2.28 13.31 10.47
C ALA A 65 -1.97 14.56 9.63
N ALA A 66 -2.33 14.56 8.34
CA ALA A 66 -2.15 15.69 7.47
C ALA A 66 -3.04 16.89 7.84
N ALA A 67 -4.28 16.63 8.26
CA ALA A 67 -5.19 17.67 8.74
C ALA A 67 -4.67 18.31 10.03
N ARG A 68 -4.25 17.49 11.00
CA ARG A 68 -3.67 18.00 12.27
C ARG A 68 -2.41 18.83 12.04
N ALA A 69 -1.52 18.40 11.14
CA ALA A 69 -0.31 19.17 10.81
C ALA A 69 -0.60 20.54 10.18
N ARG A 70 -1.78 20.74 9.57
CA ARG A 70 -2.20 22.03 9.02
C ARG A 70 -2.61 23.05 10.08
N VAL A 71 -3.15 22.57 11.20
CA VAL A 71 -3.67 23.41 12.31
C VAL A 71 -2.68 23.49 13.48
N GLY A 72 -1.39 23.36 13.21
CA GLY A 72 -0.33 23.49 14.22
C GLY A 72 0.01 22.20 14.97
N GLY A 73 -0.56 21.05 14.56
CA GLY A 73 -0.22 19.78 15.16
C GLY A 73 1.17 19.26 14.76
N SER A 74 1.60 18.19 15.43
CA SER A 74 2.95 17.68 15.31
C SER A 74 3.28 17.09 13.94
N ALA A 75 4.29 17.64 13.30
CA ALA A 75 4.92 17.10 12.09
C ALA A 75 5.46 15.68 12.26
N SER A 76 5.87 15.33 13.49
CA SER A 76 6.38 14.00 13.79
C SER A 76 5.29 12.91 13.62
N ALA A 77 4.03 13.23 13.95
CA ALA A 77 2.90 12.30 13.74
C ALA A 77 2.71 11.99 12.25
N LEU A 78 2.75 13.02 11.39
CA LEU A 78 2.64 12.83 9.96
C LEU A 78 3.78 11.96 9.40
N ARG A 79 5.02 12.20 9.84
CA ARG A 79 6.17 11.38 9.44
C ARG A 79 6.03 9.93 9.90
N ARG A 80 5.58 9.70 11.14
CA ARG A 80 5.34 8.34 11.66
C ARG A 80 4.33 7.58 10.81
N VAL A 81 3.20 8.20 10.47
CA VAL A 81 2.21 7.58 9.58
C VAL A 81 2.82 7.28 8.20
N GLY A 82 3.58 8.21 7.62
CA GLY A 82 4.28 7.97 6.35
C GLY A 82 5.26 6.80 6.42
N THR A 83 5.98 6.65 7.54
CA THR A 83 6.85 5.49 7.76
C THR A 83 6.05 4.19 7.86
N ILE A 84 4.92 4.19 8.56
CA ILE A 84 4.05 2.99 8.66
C ILE A 84 3.52 2.60 7.28
N VAL A 85 3.10 3.57 6.46
CA VAL A 85 2.69 3.32 5.06
C VAL A 85 3.84 2.72 4.25
N ALA A 86 5.06 3.24 4.38
CA ALA A 86 6.23 2.71 3.70
C ALA A 86 6.54 1.27 4.14
N VAL A 87 6.47 0.97 5.44
CA VAL A 87 6.65 -0.38 5.99
C VAL A 87 5.57 -1.34 5.46
N PHE A 88 4.32 -0.88 5.39
CA PHE A 88 3.24 -1.67 4.79
C PHE A 88 3.56 -2.04 3.32
N PHE A 89 4.01 -1.09 2.50
CA PHE A 89 4.41 -1.38 1.12
C PHE A 89 5.55 -2.38 1.03
N VAL A 90 6.52 -2.32 1.95
CA VAL A 90 7.58 -3.34 2.03
C VAL A 90 7.00 -4.70 2.42
N ALA A 91 6.08 -4.74 3.39
CA ALA A 91 5.48 -5.98 3.88
C ALA A 91 4.64 -6.71 2.82
N VAL A 92 4.01 -6.00 1.89
CA VAL A 92 3.22 -6.62 0.79
C VAL A 92 4.08 -6.96 -0.44
N PHE A 93 5.33 -6.51 -0.50
CA PHE A 93 6.23 -6.77 -1.63
C PHE A 93 6.47 -8.26 -1.93
N PRO A 94 6.66 -9.16 -0.95
CA PRO A 94 6.74 -10.59 -1.19
C PRO A 94 5.55 -11.16 -1.98
N GLY A 95 4.35 -10.60 -1.79
CA GLY A 95 3.16 -10.96 -2.55
C GLY A 95 3.28 -10.60 -4.04
N ASN A 96 3.85 -9.44 -4.35
CA ASN A 96 4.10 -9.04 -5.75
C ASN A 96 5.13 -9.95 -6.42
N ILE A 97 6.19 -10.34 -5.70
CA ILE A 97 7.20 -11.30 -6.18
C ILE A 97 6.54 -12.66 -6.42
N HIS A 98 5.72 -13.13 -5.48
CA HIS A 98 4.98 -14.40 -5.62
C HIS A 98 4.08 -14.39 -6.84
N HIS A 99 3.30 -13.30 -7.06
CA HIS A 99 2.44 -13.16 -8.22
C HIS A 99 3.22 -13.18 -9.55
N TRP A 100 4.34 -12.46 -9.62
CA TRP A 100 5.20 -12.51 -10.80
C TRP A 100 5.73 -13.93 -11.06
N ARG A 101 6.30 -14.59 -10.05
CA ARG A 101 6.86 -15.95 -10.16
C ARG A 101 5.83 -17.02 -10.49
N SER A 102 4.57 -16.84 -10.04
CA SER A 102 3.48 -17.78 -10.32
C SER A 102 2.99 -17.72 -11.78
N GLY A 103 3.30 -16.67 -12.53
CA GLY A 103 2.87 -16.48 -13.91
C GLY A 103 1.36 -16.31 -14.12
N ARG A 104 0.57 -16.24 -13.03
CA ARG A 104 -0.89 -16.17 -13.11
C ARG A 104 -1.36 -14.83 -13.63
N SER A 105 -2.22 -14.84 -14.65
CA SER A 105 -2.77 -13.65 -15.27
C SER A 105 -3.98 -13.11 -14.51
N VAL A 106 -4.05 -11.80 -14.38
CA VAL A 106 -5.22 -11.04 -13.92
C VAL A 106 -5.42 -9.85 -14.84
N PRO A 107 -6.63 -9.25 -14.89
CA PRO A 107 -6.86 -8.05 -15.68
C PRO A 107 -5.80 -6.97 -15.40
N GLY A 108 -5.15 -6.46 -16.44
CA GLY A 108 -4.08 -5.47 -16.35
C GLY A 108 -2.67 -6.03 -16.06
N LEU A 109 -2.53 -7.31 -15.64
CA LEU A 109 -1.26 -8.00 -15.38
C LEU A 109 -1.25 -9.37 -16.08
N ASP A 110 -1.58 -9.39 -17.35
CA ASP A 110 -1.80 -10.55 -18.21
C ASP A 110 -0.50 -11.07 -18.84
N THR A 111 0.58 -10.27 -18.86
CA THR A 111 1.89 -10.66 -19.39
C THR A 111 2.94 -10.70 -18.29
N ASP A 112 4.01 -11.49 -18.51
CA ASP A 112 5.14 -11.57 -17.58
C ASP A 112 5.85 -10.22 -17.44
N ALA A 113 6.02 -9.48 -18.53
CA ALA A 113 6.59 -8.15 -18.53
C ALA A 113 5.82 -7.17 -17.63
N LYS A 114 4.48 -7.19 -17.67
CA LYS A 114 3.64 -6.33 -16.81
C LYS A 114 3.75 -6.72 -15.34
N ARG A 115 3.76 -8.04 -15.04
CA ARG A 115 3.95 -8.53 -13.67
C ARG A 115 5.34 -8.15 -13.12
N PHE A 116 6.37 -8.27 -13.94
CA PHE A 116 7.73 -7.86 -13.59
C PHE A 116 7.83 -6.35 -13.38
N ALA A 117 7.29 -5.54 -14.29
CA ALA A 117 7.28 -4.09 -14.20
C ALA A 117 6.59 -3.60 -12.89
N ARG A 118 5.55 -4.30 -12.43
CA ARG A 118 4.86 -4.00 -11.16
C ARG A 118 5.81 -4.04 -9.95
N LEU A 119 6.87 -4.85 -9.98
CA LEU A 119 7.82 -4.93 -8.87
C LEU A 119 8.53 -3.60 -8.64
N PHE A 120 8.78 -2.82 -9.70
CA PHE A 120 9.41 -1.50 -9.61
C PHE A 120 8.50 -0.41 -9.06
N LEU A 121 7.18 -0.62 -9.04
CA LEU A 121 6.26 0.31 -8.39
C LEU A 121 6.43 0.30 -6.86
N GLN A 122 6.87 -0.80 -6.28
CA GLN A 122 6.97 -0.94 -4.84
C GLN A 122 7.99 0.02 -4.20
N PRO A 123 9.26 0.08 -4.66
CA PRO A 123 10.21 1.07 -4.16
C PRO A 123 9.77 2.52 -4.44
N VAL A 124 9.06 2.76 -5.55
CA VAL A 124 8.49 4.08 -5.85
C VAL A 124 7.43 4.46 -4.81
N LEU A 125 6.53 3.56 -4.46
CA LEU A 125 5.49 3.77 -3.44
C LEU A 125 6.11 4.02 -2.05
N VAL A 126 7.14 3.26 -1.68
CA VAL A 126 7.91 3.46 -0.44
C VAL A 126 8.54 4.85 -0.42
N ALA A 127 9.26 5.22 -1.48
CA ALA A 127 9.89 6.53 -1.60
C ALA A 127 8.84 7.67 -1.57
N TRP A 128 7.71 7.47 -2.24
CA TRP A 128 6.60 8.42 -2.26
C TRP A 128 6.00 8.64 -0.87
N ALA A 129 5.73 7.56 -0.12
CA ALA A 129 5.21 7.65 1.24
C ALA A 129 6.15 8.44 2.15
N LEU A 130 7.46 8.12 2.13
CA LEU A 130 8.46 8.80 2.93
C LEU A 130 8.66 10.26 2.52
N TRP A 131 8.74 10.53 1.22
CA TRP A 131 8.98 11.88 0.71
C TRP A 131 7.78 12.81 0.93
N SER A 132 6.56 12.35 0.67
CA SER A 132 5.35 13.18 0.75
C SER A 132 5.01 13.58 2.20
N THR A 133 5.47 12.80 3.18
CA THR A 133 5.22 13.03 4.61
C THR A 133 6.35 13.75 5.35
N ARG A 134 7.49 13.99 4.69
CA ARG A 134 8.54 14.86 5.23
C ARG A 134 8.07 16.31 5.21
N GLU A 135 8.26 17.02 6.32
CA GLU A 135 8.10 18.48 6.31
C GLU A 135 9.36 19.15 5.75
N PRO A 136 9.19 20.33 5.10
CA PRO A 136 10.33 21.19 4.80
C PRO A 136 11.04 21.55 6.11
N ALA A 137 12.38 21.55 6.11
CA ALA A 137 13.12 22.14 7.21
C ALA A 137 12.61 23.57 7.41
N ARG A 138 12.22 23.92 8.65
CA ARG A 138 11.95 25.32 8.98
C ARG A 138 13.28 26.06 8.80
N ARG A 139 13.32 26.93 7.81
CA ARG A 139 14.39 27.94 7.69
C ARG A 139 14.12 29.04 8.69
#